data_12e7d2dcc6e246ae0b006b8c04dcde4b
#
_entry.id   12e7d2dcc6e246ae0b006b8c04dcde4b
#
_cell.length_a   1.000
_cell.length_b   1.000
_cell.length_c   1.000
_cell.angle_alpha   90.00
_cell.angle_beta   90.00
_cell.angle_gamma   90.00
#
_symmetry.space_group_name_H-M   'P 1'
#
loop_
_entity.id
_entity.type
_entity.pdbx_description
1 polymer ?
#
loop_
_entity_poly.entity_id
_entity_poly.type
_entity_poly.pdbx_seq_one_letter_code
_entity_poly.pdbx_strand_id
1 'polypeptide(L)'
;MPVDFLTTEQTESYGRFTGEPDELQLARYFHLDEADKEFIGKSRGDHNRLGIALQIGCVRFLGTFLTDMHHIPSGVRHFTARQLGIRDITVLAEYGQRENTRREHAALLRQHYQYREFAWPWTFRLTRLLYTRSWISNERPGLLFDLATGWLMQHRIILPGATTLTRLISEVREKATLRLWNKLALIPSAEQRSQLEMLLGPTDCSRLSLLESLKKGPVTISGPAFNEAIERWKTLNDFGLHAENLSTLPAVRLKNLARYAGMTSVFNIARMSPQKRMAVLVAFVLAWETLALDDALDVLDAMLAVIIRDARKIGQKKRLRSLKDLDKSALALASACSYLLKEETPDESIRAEVFSYIPRQKLAEIITLVREIARPSDDNFHEEMVEQYGRVRRFLPHLLNTVKFSSAPAGVTTLNACDYLSREFNSRRQFFDDAPTEIISLSWKRLVINKEKHSTRRGYTLCFLSKLQDSLRRRDVYVTGSNRWGDPRARLLQGADWQANRIKVYRSLGHPTDQQEAIKSLGHQLDSRYRQVAARLGENEAVELDVSGPKPRLTISPLASLDEPDSLKRLSKMISDLLPPVEFTALLVESK
;
A
#
# COMPACT_ATOMS: atom_id res chain seq x y z
N MET A 1 -12.28 25.21 -6.22
CA MET A 1 -11.53 24.25 -7.09
C MET A 1 -11.92 24.53 -8.52
N PRO A 2 -11.05 24.35 -9.52
CA PRO A 2 -11.45 24.51 -10.92
C PRO A 2 -12.57 23.52 -11.22
N VAL A 3 -13.63 24.01 -11.86
CA VAL A 3 -14.77 23.19 -12.28
C VAL A 3 -14.36 22.33 -13.48
N ASP A 4 -13.49 22.85 -14.33
CA ASP A 4 -12.98 22.19 -15.52
C ASP A 4 -11.71 21.41 -15.18
N PHE A 5 -11.85 20.11 -14.99
CA PHE A 5 -10.75 19.17 -14.77
C PHE A 5 -10.64 18.13 -15.89
N LEU A 6 -11.59 18.12 -16.82
CA LEU A 6 -11.54 17.34 -18.04
C LEU A 6 -10.76 18.09 -19.10
N THR A 7 -10.02 17.36 -19.94
CA THR A 7 -9.44 17.94 -21.14
C THR A 7 -10.52 18.28 -22.15
N THR A 8 -10.22 19.17 -23.09
CA THR A 8 -11.14 19.51 -24.20
C THR A 8 -11.56 18.23 -24.94
N GLU A 9 -10.60 17.37 -25.24
CA GLU A 9 -10.83 16.09 -25.89
C GLU A 9 -11.77 15.17 -25.09
N GLN A 10 -11.57 15.06 -23.77
CA GLN A 10 -12.46 14.29 -22.90
C GLN A 10 -13.88 14.86 -22.85
N THR A 11 -14.01 16.17 -22.87
CA THR A 11 -15.31 16.84 -22.86
C THR A 11 -16.04 16.63 -24.18
N GLU A 12 -15.32 16.70 -25.30
CA GLU A 12 -15.86 16.49 -26.64
C GLU A 12 -16.24 15.04 -26.91
N SER A 13 -15.48 14.09 -26.34
CA SER A 13 -15.74 12.65 -26.46
C SER A 13 -16.88 12.14 -25.55
N TYR A 14 -17.27 12.92 -24.55
CA TYR A 14 -18.29 12.49 -23.59
C TYR A 14 -19.67 12.37 -24.24
N GLY A 15 -20.22 11.16 -24.24
CA GLY A 15 -21.51 10.85 -24.85
C GLY A 15 -21.52 10.92 -26.38
N ARG A 16 -20.35 10.87 -27.02
CA ARG A 16 -20.17 10.92 -28.49
C ARG A 16 -19.24 9.81 -28.97
N PHE A 17 -19.35 9.47 -30.23
CA PHE A 17 -18.37 8.59 -30.88
C PHE A 17 -17.06 9.31 -31.08
N THR A 18 -15.96 8.67 -30.69
CA THR A 18 -14.58 9.14 -30.91
C THR A 18 -13.91 8.45 -32.10
N GLY A 19 -14.59 7.49 -32.72
CA GLY A 19 -14.09 6.72 -33.84
C GLY A 19 -15.05 5.58 -34.17
N GLU A 20 -14.66 4.69 -35.07
CA GLU A 20 -15.39 3.46 -35.37
C GLU A 20 -15.26 2.49 -34.18
N PRO A 21 -16.39 1.99 -33.61
CA PRO A 21 -16.34 0.93 -32.62
C PRO A 21 -15.76 -0.36 -33.23
N ASP A 22 -14.98 -1.07 -32.44
CA ASP A 22 -14.45 -2.38 -32.86
C ASP A 22 -15.55 -3.45 -32.94
N GLU A 23 -15.23 -4.60 -33.53
CA GLU A 23 -16.20 -5.70 -33.74
C GLU A 23 -16.83 -6.19 -32.43
N LEU A 24 -16.04 -6.21 -31.33
CA LEU A 24 -16.55 -6.61 -30.02
C LEU A 24 -17.51 -5.57 -29.44
N GLN A 25 -17.22 -4.29 -29.63
CA GLN A 25 -18.11 -3.21 -29.22
C GLN A 25 -19.40 -3.20 -30.03
N LEU A 26 -19.31 -3.45 -31.35
CA LEU A 26 -20.48 -3.61 -32.20
C LEU A 26 -21.35 -4.79 -31.74
N ALA A 27 -20.74 -5.95 -31.53
CA ALA A 27 -21.46 -7.13 -31.04
C ALA A 27 -22.05 -6.93 -29.63
N ARG A 28 -21.36 -6.20 -28.76
CA ARG A 28 -21.81 -5.98 -27.37
C ARG A 28 -22.96 -4.98 -27.25
N TYR A 29 -22.89 -3.88 -27.97
CA TYR A 29 -23.78 -2.74 -27.74
C TYR A 29 -24.81 -2.55 -28.85
N PHE A 30 -24.52 -2.96 -30.09
CA PHE A 30 -25.34 -2.72 -31.27
C PHE A 30 -25.99 -4.00 -31.81
N HIS A 31 -25.75 -5.14 -31.18
CA HIS A 31 -26.48 -6.35 -31.48
C HIS A 31 -27.95 -6.19 -31.02
N LEU A 32 -28.90 -6.55 -31.91
CA LEU A 32 -30.32 -6.51 -31.69
C LEU A 32 -30.84 -7.92 -31.42
N ASP A 33 -31.30 -8.17 -30.21
CA ASP A 33 -31.94 -9.43 -29.86
C ASP A 33 -33.39 -9.48 -30.40
N GLU A 34 -34.06 -10.63 -30.28
CA GLU A 34 -35.42 -10.79 -30.78
C GLU A 34 -36.42 -9.81 -30.11
N ALA A 35 -36.25 -9.48 -28.86
CA ALA A 35 -37.09 -8.48 -28.16
C ALA A 35 -36.84 -7.08 -28.71
N ASP A 36 -35.60 -6.75 -29.05
CA ASP A 36 -35.24 -5.51 -29.72
C ASP A 36 -35.92 -5.42 -31.10
N LYS A 37 -35.81 -6.50 -31.90
CA LYS A 37 -36.39 -6.59 -33.25
C LYS A 37 -37.91 -6.50 -33.19
N GLU A 38 -38.58 -7.15 -32.23
CA GLU A 38 -40.02 -7.07 -32.02
C GLU A 38 -40.44 -5.63 -31.67
N PHE A 39 -39.72 -4.98 -30.78
CA PHE A 39 -39.99 -3.58 -30.42
C PHE A 39 -39.84 -2.64 -31.61
N ILE A 40 -38.74 -2.76 -32.36
CA ILE A 40 -38.42 -1.96 -33.55
C ILE A 40 -39.49 -2.19 -34.64
N GLY A 41 -39.95 -3.43 -34.81
CA GLY A 41 -40.93 -3.84 -35.81
C GLY A 41 -42.32 -3.15 -35.67
N LYS A 42 -42.64 -2.61 -34.49
CA LYS A 42 -43.87 -1.84 -34.24
C LYS A 42 -43.87 -0.48 -34.94
N SER A 43 -42.68 -0.01 -35.39
CA SER A 43 -42.55 1.29 -36.04
C SER A 43 -42.69 1.17 -37.56
N ARG A 44 -43.36 2.17 -38.17
CA ARG A 44 -43.59 2.22 -39.61
C ARG A 44 -42.43 2.93 -40.33
N GLY A 45 -42.02 2.37 -41.46
CA GLY A 45 -40.98 2.92 -42.31
C GLY A 45 -39.55 2.58 -41.85
N ASP A 46 -38.68 2.26 -42.81
CA ASP A 46 -37.32 1.82 -42.56
C ASP A 46 -36.45 2.90 -41.89
N HIS A 47 -36.68 4.18 -42.19
CA HIS A 47 -36.01 5.29 -41.51
C HIS A 47 -36.28 5.31 -40.00
N ASN A 48 -37.54 5.04 -39.57
CA ASN A 48 -37.86 4.97 -38.14
C ASN A 48 -37.33 3.72 -37.50
N ARG A 49 -37.43 2.56 -38.16
CA ARG A 49 -36.88 1.28 -37.67
C ARG A 49 -35.37 1.35 -37.45
N LEU A 50 -34.63 1.87 -38.43
CA LEU A 50 -33.18 2.05 -38.34
C LEU A 50 -32.81 3.11 -37.28
N GLY A 51 -33.54 4.23 -37.24
CA GLY A 51 -33.27 5.29 -36.26
C GLY A 51 -33.49 4.82 -34.82
N ILE A 52 -34.54 4.06 -34.52
CA ILE A 52 -34.79 3.49 -33.20
C ILE A 52 -33.69 2.46 -32.83
N ALA A 53 -33.33 1.58 -33.76
CA ALA A 53 -32.28 0.59 -33.52
C ALA A 53 -30.93 1.23 -33.20
N LEU A 54 -30.57 2.29 -33.92
CA LEU A 54 -29.38 3.06 -33.65
C LEU A 54 -29.44 3.76 -32.28
N GLN A 55 -30.60 4.32 -31.91
CA GLN A 55 -30.76 4.92 -30.58
C GLN A 55 -30.64 3.90 -29.45
N ILE A 56 -31.13 2.67 -29.64
CA ILE A 56 -30.94 1.58 -28.67
C ILE A 56 -29.43 1.30 -28.48
N GLY A 57 -28.70 1.15 -29.59
CA GLY A 57 -27.25 0.94 -29.54
C GLY A 57 -26.50 2.12 -28.92
N CYS A 58 -26.86 3.35 -29.29
CA CYS A 58 -26.25 4.57 -28.75
C CYS A 58 -26.47 4.71 -27.25
N VAL A 59 -27.67 4.49 -26.74
CA VAL A 59 -27.89 4.58 -25.28
C VAL A 59 -27.17 3.48 -24.50
N ARG A 60 -26.99 2.29 -25.10
CA ARG A 60 -26.21 1.20 -24.51
C ARG A 60 -24.72 1.51 -24.50
N PHE A 61 -24.19 2.14 -25.57
CA PHE A 61 -22.77 2.41 -25.76
C PHE A 61 -22.32 3.75 -25.17
N LEU A 62 -23.07 4.83 -25.46
CA LEU A 62 -22.73 6.19 -25.07
C LEU A 62 -23.40 6.64 -23.77
N GLY A 63 -24.42 5.92 -23.30
CA GLY A 63 -25.24 6.30 -22.14
C GLY A 63 -26.20 7.45 -22.37
N THR A 64 -26.32 7.93 -23.61
CA THR A 64 -27.22 9.03 -23.99
C THR A 64 -27.87 8.81 -25.35
N PHE A 65 -28.99 9.47 -25.61
CA PHE A 65 -29.60 9.50 -26.95
C PHE A 65 -28.91 10.55 -27.81
N LEU A 66 -28.68 10.21 -29.08
CA LEU A 66 -28.09 11.16 -30.02
C LEU A 66 -29.18 12.06 -30.63
N THR A 67 -28.87 13.34 -30.69
CA THR A 67 -29.72 14.34 -31.38
C THR A 67 -29.44 14.38 -32.87
N ASP A 68 -28.23 14.10 -33.29
CA ASP A 68 -27.80 14.10 -34.67
C ASP A 68 -27.26 12.73 -35.08
N MET A 69 -27.96 12.10 -36.03
CA MET A 69 -27.58 10.77 -36.54
C MET A 69 -26.42 10.79 -37.53
N HIS A 70 -26.01 11.96 -38.01
CA HIS A 70 -24.86 12.08 -38.94
C HIS A 70 -23.55 11.75 -38.25
N HIS A 71 -23.48 11.94 -36.93
CA HIS A 71 -22.27 11.62 -36.13
C HIS A 71 -22.11 10.14 -35.81
N ILE A 72 -23.03 9.27 -36.27
CA ILE A 72 -22.88 7.82 -36.07
C ILE A 72 -21.90 7.30 -37.11
N PRO A 73 -20.83 6.55 -36.71
CA PRO A 73 -19.88 5.94 -37.59
C PRO A 73 -20.53 5.02 -38.64
N SER A 74 -19.92 4.93 -39.82
CA SER A 74 -20.52 4.18 -40.95
C SER A 74 -20.61 2.67 -40.62
N GLY A 75 -19.65 2.09 -39.95
CA GLY A 75 -19.65 0.71 -39.51
C GLY A 75 -20.83 0.37 -38.61
N VAL A 76 -21.16 1.26 -37.67
CA VAL A 76 -22.34 1.09 -36.79
C VAL A 76 -23.64 1.12 -37.58
N ARG A 77 -23.76 2.06 -38.53
CA ARG A 77 -24.98 2.16 -39.38
C ARG A 77 -25.18 0.91 -40.23
N HIS A 78 -24.12 0.42 -40.89
CA HIS A 78 -24.18 -0.77 -41.72
C HIS A 78 -24.44 -2.03 -40.88
N PHE A 79 -23.78 -2.18 -39.75
CA PHE A 79 -23.97 -3.31 -38.85
C PHE A 79 -25.43 -3.40 -38.35
N THR A 80 -26.01 -2.28 -37.96
CA THR A 80 -27.41 -2.22 -37.48
C THR A 80 -28.42 -2.42 -38.61
N ALA A 81 -28.21 -1.79 -39.79
CA ALA A 81 -29.09 -1.95 -40.94
C ALA A 81 -29.14 -3.40 -41.44
N ARG A 82 -28.00 -4.10 -41.47
CA ARG A 82 -27.90 -5.53 -41.88
C ARG A 82 -28.79 -6.41 -41.00
N GLN A 83 -28.82 -6.20 -39.68
CA GLN A 83 -29.65 -6.97 -38.75
C GLN A 83 -31.14 -6.77 -38.95
N LEU A 84 -31.55 -5.64 -39.52
CA LEU A 84 -32.96 -5.30 -39.82
C LEU A 84 -33.37 -5.63 -41.28
N GLY A 85 -32.43 -6.11 -42.09
CA GLY A 85 -32.66 -6.38 -43.52
C GLY A 85 -32.80 -5.10 -44.36
N ILE A 86 -32.37 -3.94 -43.88
CA ILE A 86 -32.46 -2.65 -44.56
C ILE A 86 -31.24 -2.49 -45.47
N ARG A 87 -31.44 -2.42 -46.76
CA ARG A 87 -30.35 -2.32 -47.75
C ARG A 87 -29.91 -0.88 -47.99
N ASP A 88 -30.83 0.08 -47.93
CA ASP A 88 -30.56 1.48 -48.18
C ASP A 88 -30.45 2.24 -46.85
N ILE A 89 -29.23 2.58 -46.44
CA ILE A 89 -28.96 3.33 -45.20
C ILE A 89 -29.23 4.83 -45.36
N THR A 90 -29.43 5.32 -46.59
CA THR A 90 -29.68 6.74 -46.84
C THR A 90 -31.03 7.18 -46.27
N VAL A 91 -31.96 6.23 -46.08
CA VAL A 91 -33.27 6.47 -45.43
C VAL A 91 -33.12 7.08 -44.03
N LEU A 92 -31.95 6.93 -43.39
CA LEU A 92 -31.67 7.52 -42.09
C LEU A 92 -31.72 9.06 -42.11
N ALA A 93 -31.48 9.69 -43.25
CA ALA A 93 -31.58 11.14 -43.41
C ALA A 93 -33.02 11.66 -43.18
N GLU A 94 -34.01 10.81 -43.33
CA GLU A 94 -35.42 11.16 -43.05
C GLU A 94 -35.75 11.05 -41.57
N TYR A 95 -34.96 10.29 -40.82
CA TYR A 95 -35.18 10.09 -39.39
C TYR A 95 -34.94 11.39 -38.61
N GLY A 96 -35.98 11.83 -37.93
CA GLY A 96 -35.87 13.01 -37.07
C GLY A 96 -35.95 14.36 -37.77
N GLN A 97 -36.34 14.41 -39.04
CA GLN A 97 -36.74 15.67 -39.69
C GLN A 97 -37.84 16.38 -38.87
N ARG A 98 -38.69 15.61 -38.19
CA ARG A 98 -39.62 16.12 -37.18
C ARG A 98 -39.05 15.91 -35.78
N GLU A 99 -38.75 16.97 -35.08
CA GLU A 99 -38.19 16.93 -33.72
C GLU A 99 -39.08 16.15 -32.73
N ASN A 100 -40.41 16.26 -32.87
CA ASN A 100 -41.37 15.52 -32.05
C ASN A 100 -41.20 14.01 -32.15
N THR A 101 -40.94 13.46 -33.35
CA THR A 101 -40.78 12.03 -33.56
C THR A 101 -39.57 11.48 -32.79
N ARG A 102 -38.44 12.21 -32.76
CA ARG A 102 -37.25 11.81 -31.99
C ARG A 102 -37.51 11.81 -30.49
N ARG A 103 -38.23 12.84 -29.98
CA ARG A 103 -38.61 12.95 -28.57
C ARG A 103 -39.53 11.83 -28.15
N GLU A 104 -40.52 11.51 -28.99
CA GLU A 104 -41.45 10.40 -28.76
C GLU A 104 -40.72 9.05 -28.74
N HIS A 105 -39.86 8.79 -29.71
CA HIS A 105 -39.07 7.57 -29.75
C HIS A 105 -38.12 7.46 -28.52
N ALA A 106 -37.45 8.54 -28.13
CA ALA A 106 -36.61 8.54 -26.92
C ALA A 106 -37.44 8.28 -25.64
N ALA A 107 -38.68 8.79 -25.58
CA ALA A 107 -39.60 8.53 -24.46
C ALA A 107 -40.05 7.06 -24.44
N LEU A 108 -40.43 6.50 -25.61
CA LEU A 108 -40.80 5.09 -25.75
C LEU A 108 -39.65 4.16 -25.36
N LEU A 109 -38.41 4.45 -25.84
CA LEU A 109 -37.22 3.69 -25.48
C LEU A 109 -36.91 3.74 -23.98
N ARG A 110 -37.02 4.92 -23.38
CA ARG A 110 -36.85 5.07 -21.92
C ARG A 110 -37.85 4.20 -21.16
N GLN A 111 -39.10 4.21 -21.54
CA GLN A 111 -40.15 3.43 -20.90
C GLN A 111 -39.91 1.93 -21.09
N HIS A 112 -39.68 1.49 -22.31
CA HIS A 112 -39.54 0.06 -22.64
C HIS A 112 -38.31 -0.56 -21.96
N TYR A 113 -37.13 0.10 -22.05
CA TYR A 113 -35.87 -0.41 -21.48
C TYR A 113 -35.61 0.07 -20.04
N GLN A 114 -36.58 0.75 -19.43
CA GLN A 114 -36.54 1.26 -18.05
C GLN A 114 -35.38 2.22 -17.81
N TYR A 115 -34.96 2.99 -18.81
CA TYR A 115 -34.00 4.06 -18.62
C TYR A 115 -34.64 5.20 -17.82
N ARG A 116 -33.83 5.79 -16.93
CA ARG A 116 -34.29 6.84 -16.00
C ARG A 116 -33.55 8.14 -16.28
N GLU A 117 -34.21 9.23 -15.97
CA GLU A 117 -33.57 10.54 -16.03
C GLU A 117 -32.66 10.77 -14.82
N PHE A 118 -31.62 11.60 -15.00
CA PHE A 118 -30.76 12.04 -13.93
C PHE A 118 -31.49 13.06 -13.03
N ALA A 119 -32.40 12.56 -12.22
CA ALA A 119 -33.25 13.31 -11.30
C ALA A 119 -33.25 12.64 -9.91
N TRP A 120 -33.99 13.23 -8.96
CA TRP A 120 -34.22 12.58 -7.66
C TRP A 120 -34.97 11.25 -7.86
N PRO A 121 -34.57 10.16 -7.14
CA PRO A 121 -33.58 10.02 -6.08
C PRO A 121 -32.14 9.71 -6.57
N TRP A 122 -31.92 9.60 -7.87
CA TRP A 122 -30.64 9.13 -8.44
C TRP A 122 -29.50 10.15 -8.27
N THR A 123 -29.83 11.44 -8.42
CA THR A 123 -28.89 12.52 -8.14
C THR A 123 -28.39 12.46 -6.69
N PHE A 124 -29.28 12.21 -5.73
CA PHE A 124 -28.92 12.05 -4.33
C PHE A 124 -28.05 10.81 -4.08
N ARG A 125 -28.41 9.67 -4.69
CA ARG A 125 -27.65 8.42 -4.55
C ARG A 125 -26.22 8.57 -5.09
N LEU A 126 -26.08 9.15 -6.30
CA LEU A 126 -24.76 9.44 -6.88
C LEU A 126 -23.98 10.44 -6.03
N THR A 127 -24.58 11.53 -5.60
CA THR A 127 -23.96 12.52 -4.72
C THR A 127 -23.43 11.87 -3.45
N ARG A 128 -24.21 10.98 -2.83
CA ARG A 128 -23.82 10.25 -1.62
C ARG A 128 -22.64 9.29 -1.88
N LEU A 129 -22.66 8.57 -3.01
CA LEU A 129 -21.57 7.70 -3.43
C LEU A 129 -20.28 8.51 -3.61
N LEU A 130 -20.31 9.56 -4.42
CA LEU A 130 -19.19 10.44 -4.71
C LEU A 130 -18.66 11.14 -3.45
N TYR A 131 -19.57 11.57 -2.57
CA TYR A 131 -19.17 12.18 -1.29
C TYR A 131 -18.45 11.19 -0.39
N THR A 132 -18.98 9.98 -0.27
CA THR A 132 -18.34 8.94 0.54
C THR A 132 -16.97 8.59 -0.01
N ARG A 133 -16.86 8.46 -1.33
CA ARG A 133 -15.59 8.22 -2.01
C ARG A 133 -14.60 9.37 -1.80
N SER A 134 -15.04 10.60 -2.02
CA SER A 134 -14.22 11.81 -1.80
C SER A 134 -13.82 12.00 -0.34
N TRP A 135 -14.63 11.52 0.62
CA TRP A 135 -14.30 11.56 2.03
C TRP A 135 -13.20 10.56 2.40
N ILE A 136 -13.30 9.32 1.92
CA ILE A 136 -12.38 8.23 2.29
C ILE A 136 -11.05 8.35 1.53
N SER A 137 -11.09 8.70 0.24
CA SER A 137 -9.93 8.73 -0.65
C SER A 137 -9.66 10.14 -1.18
N ASN A 138 -8.47 10.33 -1.74
CA ASN A 138 -8.10 11.57 -2.44
C ASN A 138 -7.96 11.31 -3.94
N GLU A 139 -8.92 10.62 -4.52
CA GLU A 139 -8.93 10.32 -5.95
C GLU A 139 -8.95 11.57 -6.80
N ARG A 140 -8.34 11.46 -7.98
CA ARG A 140 -8.36 12.54 -8.97
C ARG A 140 -9.80 12.76 -9.44
N PRO A 141 -10.19 14.02 -9.76
CA PRO A 141 -11.56 14.29 -10.20
C PRO A 141 -11.96 13.54 -11.47
N GLY A 142 -11.01 13.26 -12.39
CA GLY A 142 -11.26 12.42 -13.57
C GLY A 142 -11.70 10.99 -13.20
N LEU A 143 -11.05 10.34 -12.23
CA LEU A 143 -11.47 9.01 -11.78
C LEU A 143 -12.87 9.00 -11.14
N LEU A 144 -13.24 10.07 -10.44
CA LEU A 144 -14.59 10.23 -9.90
C LEU A 144 -15.61 10.45 -11.01
N PHE A 145 -15.19 11.09 -12.12
CA PHE A 145 -16.01 11.27 -13.30
C PHE A 145 -16.27 9.93 -14.00
N ASP A 146 -15.23 9.13 -14.19
CA ASP A 146 -15.35 7.79 -14.78
C ASP A 146 -16.23 6.89 -13.91
N LEU A 147 -16.00 6.91 -12.59
CA LEU A 147 -16.85 6.19 -11.63
C LEU A 147 -18.33 6.62 -11.72
N ALA A 148 -18.58 7.92 -11.77
CA ALA A 148 -19.94 8.46 -11.86
C ALA A 148 -20.62 8.04 -13.18
N THR A 149 -19.91 8.13 -14.29
CA THR A 149 -20.39 7.73 -15.62
C THR A 149 -20.71 6.24 -15.64
N GLY A 150 -19.78 5.38 -15.19
CA GLY A 150 -20.01 3.94 -15.11
C GLY A 150 -21.17 3.57 -14.20
N TRP A 151 -21.28 4.21 -13.03
CA TRP A 151 -22.39 3.98 -12.10
C TRP A 151 -23.74 4.37 -12.71
N LEU A 152 -23.83 5.51 -13.41
CA LEU A 152 -25.05 5.96 -14.08
C LEU A 152 -25.47 4.96 -15.18
N MET A 153 -24.54 4.53 -16.02
CA MET A 153 -24.80 3.56 -17.08
C MET A 153 -25.26 2.20 -16.51
N GLN A 154 -24.60 1.71 -15.46
CA GLN A 154 -24.98 0.46 -14.79
C GLN A 154 -26.40 0.49 -14.23
N HIS A 155 -26.86 1.66 -13.74
CA HIS A 155 -28.22 1.83 -13.22
C HIS A 155 -29.24 2.26 -14.28
N ARG A 156 -28.88 2.22 -15.57
CA ARG A 156 -29.69 2.66 -16.70
C ARG A 156 -30.22 4.10 -16.54
N ILE A 157 -29.32 4.99 -16.09
CA ILE A 157 -29.60 6.41 -15.95
C ILE A 157 -28.97 7.14 -17.13
N ILE A 158 -29.77 7.93 -17.84
CA ILE A 158 -29.28 8.75 -18.95
C ILE A 158 -28.21 9.72 -18.43
N LEU A 159 -27.08 9.78 -19.09
CA LEU A 159 -25.98 10.62 -18.70
C LEU A 159 -26.37 12.11 -18.76
N PRO A 160 -26.16 12.89 -17.70
CA PRO A 160 -26.32 14.34 -17.75
C PRO A 160 -25.20 14.96 -18.58
N GLY A 161 -25.32 16.24 -18.92
CA GLY A 161 -24.25 16.96 -19.58
C GLY A 161 -22.92 16.93 -18.78
N ALA A 162 -21.78 16.89 -19.46
CA ALA A 162 -20.45 16.84 -18.84
C ALA A 162 -20.27 17.95 -17.79
N THR A 163 -20.67 19.17 -18.10
CA THR A 163 -20.60 20.32 -17.18
C THR A 163 -21.42 20.14 -15.91
N THR A 164 -22.57 19.48 -15.99
CA THR A 164 -23.38 19.17 -14.81
C THR A 164 -22.69 18.18 -13.90
N LEU A 165 -22.09 17.14 -14.48
CA LEU A 165 -21.39 16.10 -13.72
C LEU A 165 -20.08 16.63 -13.13
N THR A 166 -19.29 17.40 -13.88
CA THR A 166 -18.05 18.04 -13.39
C THR A 166 -18.33 18.99 -12.24
N ARG A 167 -19.39 19.81 -12.34
CA ARG A 167 -19.80 20.70 -11.26
C ARG A 167 -20.21 19.93 -10.00
N LEU A 168 -21.02 18.89 -10.14
CA LEU A 168 -21.41 18.02 -9.02
C LEU A 168 -20.19 17.42 -8.31
N ILE A 169 -19.22 16.89 -9.07
CA ILE A 169 -18.00 16.30 -8.52
C ILE A 169 -17.18 17.36 -7.79
N SER A 170 -17.02 18.55 -8.36
CA SER A 170 -16.29 19.65 -7.75
C SER A 170 -16.92 20.09 -6.42
N GLU A 171 -18.25 20.28 -6.38
CA GLU A 171 -18.99 20.63 -5.17
C GLU A 171 -18.84 19.56 -4.07
N VAL A 172 -18.97 18.29 -4.44
CA VAL A 172 -18.84 17.16 -3.52
C VAL A 172 -17.44 17.09 -2.91
N ARG A 173 -16.40 17.27 -3.73
CA ARG A 173 -14.99 17.27 -3.28
C ARG A 173 -14.70 18.46 -2.38
N GLU A 174 -15.24 19.61 -2.71
CA GLU A 174 -15.09 20.82 -1.90
C GLU A 174 -15.73 20.63 -0.52
N LYS A 175 -16.99 20.17 -0.46
CA LYS A 175 -17.69 19.86 0.80
C LYS A 175 -16.92 18.85 1.65
N ALA A 176 -16.39 17.79 1.05
CA ALA A 176 -15.57 16.80 1.74
C ALA A 176 -14.26 17.41 2.28
N THR A 177 -13.64 18.32 1.53
CA THR A 177 -12.41 19.01 1.91
C THR A 177 -12.63 20.00 3.05
N LEU A 178 -13.67 20.84 2.95
CA LEU A 178 -14.04 21.76 4.02
C LEU A 178 -14.37 21.03 5.31
N ARG A 179 -15.09 19.92 5.24
CA ARG A 179 -15.37 19.09 6.41
C ARG A 179 -14.09 18.55 7.05
N LEU A 180 -13.10 18.12 6.25
CA LEU A 180 -11.80 17.68 6.77
C LEU A 180 -11.07 18.82 7.50
N TRP A 181 -10.99 20.01 6.87
CA TRP A 181 -10.34 21.15 7.50
C TRP A 181 -11.03 21.57 8.81
N ASN A 182 -12.35 21.64 8.81
CA ASN A 182 -13.11 21.98 10.02
C ASN A 182 -12.88 20.95 11.13
N LYS A 183 -12.91 19.65 10.82
CA LYS A 183 -12.64 18.62 11.82
C LYS A 183 -11.22 18.71 12.38
N LEU A 184 -10.21 18.87 11.52
CA LEU A 184 -8.83 19.01 11.97
C LEU A 184 -8.59 20.28 12.77
N ALA A 185 -9.18 21.41 12.36
CA ALA A 185 -9.05 22.67 13.07
C ALA A 185 -9.73 22.67 14.46
N LEU A 186 -10.62 21.74 14.74
CA LEU A 186 -11.29 21.59 16.04
C LEU A 186 -10.51 20.70 17.02
N ILE A 187 -9.52 19.94 16.57
CA ILE A 187 -8.74 19.02 17.42
C ILE A 187 -7.93 19.79 18.48
N PRO A 188 -7.12 20.81 18.12
CA PRO A 188 -6.25 21.45 19.10
C PRO A 188 -7.03 22.36 20.07
N SER A 189 -6.63 22.32 21.35
CA SER A 189 -7.06 23.28 22.36
C SER A 189 -6.62 24.71 21.99
N ALA A 190 -7.11 25.71 22.71
CA ALA A 190 -6.70 27.09 22.47
C ALA A 190 -5.18 27.31 22.66
N GLU A 191 -4.60 26.65 23.67
CA GLU A 191 -3.17 26.69 23.96
C GLU A 191 -2.35 26.01 22.85
N GLN A 192 -2.77 24.78 22.43
CA GLN A 192 -2.14 24.06 21.33
C GLN A 192 -2.23 24.82 19.99
N ARG A 193 -3.32 25.56 19.75
CA ARG A 193 -3.43 26.44 18.56
C ARG A 193 -2.38 27.52 18.54
N SER A 194 -2.15 28.16 19.69
CA SER A 194 -1.10 29.18 19.82
C SER A 194 0.29 28.59 19.56
N GLN A 195 0.57 27.40 20.12
CA GLN A 195 1.83 26.69 19.88
C GLN A 195 1.99 26.30 18.41
N LEU A 196 0.93 25.82 17.74
CA LEU A 196 0.97 25.49 16.32
C LEU A 196 1.24 26.71 15.42
N GLU A 197 0.68 27.86 15.74
CA GLU A 197 0.97 29.11 15.01
C GLU A 197 2.42 29.56 15.20
N MET A 198 3.05 29.30 16.36
CA MET A 198 4.47 29.60 16.60
C MET A 198 5.40 28.77 15.67
N LEU A 199 4.95 27.63 15.13
CA LEU A 199 5.72 26.89 14.12
C LEU A 199 6.09 27.72 12.90
N LEU A 200 5.28 28.73 12.57
CA LEU A 200 5.47 29.61 11.42
C LEU A 200 6.45 30.75 11.70
N GLY A 201 6.76 31.02 12.97
CA GLY A 201 7.70 32.05 13.38
C GLY A 201 9.16 31.64 13.24
N PRO A 202 10.09 32.61 13.25
CA PRO A 202 11.52 32.32 13.29
C PRO A 202 11.90 31.66 14.61
N THR A 203 12.93 30.84 14.61
CA THR A 203 13.51 30.22 15.80
C THR A 203 14.59 31.15 16.37
N ASP A 204 14.72 31.24 17.71
CA ASP A 204 15.68 32.11 18.38
C ASP A 204 17.15 31.89 17.92
N CYS A 205 17.47 30.71 17.41
CA CYS A 205 18.82 30.36 17.02
C CYS A 205 19.05 30.31 15.49
N SER A 206 18.03 30.53 14.64
CA SER A 206 18.19 30.48 13.19
C SER A 206 17.19 31.35 12.44
N ARG A 207 17.56 31.73 11.19
CA ARG A 207 16.65 32.44 10.27
C ARG A 207 15.52 31.52 9.73
N LEU A 208 15.58 30.22 10.01
CA LEU A 208 14.57 29.26 9.61
C LEU A 208 13.46 29.21 10.66
N SER A 209 12.23 29.04 10.21
CA SER A 209 11.11 28.76 11.11
C SER A 209 11.25 27.38 11.76
N LEU A 210 10.59 27.19 12.90
CA LEU A 210 10.55 25.87 13.56
C LEU A 210 9.95 24.81 12.63
N LEU A 211 8.92 25.15 11.84
CA LEU A 211 8.34 24.25 10.85
C LEU A 211 9.39 23.76 9.83
N GLU A 212 10.22 24.65 9.30
CA GLU A 212 11.26 24.28 8.32
C GLU A 212 12.37 23.44 8.95
N SER A 213 12.71 23.66 10.21
CA SER A 213 13.67 22.82 10.93
C SER A 213 13.11 21.41 11.16
N LEU A 214 11.83 21.30 11.56
CA LEU A 214 11.17 20.02 11.78
C LEU A 214 10.93 19.20 10.49
N LYS A 215 10.93 19.82 9.33
CA LYS A 215 10.86 19.11 8.05
C LYS A 215 12.12 18.30 7.73
N LYS A 216 13.28 18.73 8.27
CA LYS A 216 14.57 18.09 7.96
C LYS A 216 14.73 16.81 8.77
N GLY A 217 14.97 15.68 8.09
CA GLY A 217 15.32 14.43 8.71
C GLY A 217 16.83 14.28 8.97
N PRO A 218 17.25 13.22 9.67
CA PRO A 218 18.66 12.92 9.91
C PRO A 218 19.40 12.66 8.59
N VAL A 219 20.61 13.22 8.46
CA VAL A 219 21.43 13.10 7.24
C VAL A 219 22.52 12.05 7.40
N THR A 220 22.99 11.82 8.64
CA THR A 220 24.10 10.91 8.94
C THR A 220 23.70 9.78 9.88
N ILE A 221 24.42 8.66 9.79
CA ILE A 221 24.24 7.50 10.68
C ILE A 221 25.26 7.64 11.83
N SER A 222 24.86 8.34 12.89
CA SER A 222 25.72 8.60 14.05
C SER A 222 24.92 8.78 15.34
N GLY A 223 25.57 8.60 16.50
CA GLY A 223 24.91 8.84 17.78
C GLY A 223 24.36 10.26 17.96
N PRO A 224 25.09 11.33 17.59
CA PRO A 224 24.51 12.68 17.56
C PRO A 224 23.27 12.80 16.67
N ALA A 225 23.31 12.27 15.44
CA ALA A 225 22.15 12.32 14.54
C ALA A 225 20.94 11.56 15.09
N PHE A 226 21.17 10.44 15.79
CA PHE A 226 20.11 9.75 16.52
C PHE A 226 19.51 10.62 17.62
N ASN A 227 20.34 11.27 18.42
CA ASN A 227 19.86 12.15 19.49
C ASN A 227 19.07 13.34 18.92
N GLU A 228 19.53 13.95 17.83
CA GLU A 228 18.79 15.02 17.11
C GLU A 228 17.44 14.52 16.59
N ALA A 229 17.39 13.31 16.04
CA ALA A 229 16.15 12.71 15.56
C ALA A 229 15.16 12.45 16.70
N ILE A 230 15.64 12.01 17.86
CA ILE A 230 14.83 11.83 19.08
C ILE A 230 14.31 13.17 19.61
N GLU A 231 15.15 14.21 19.68
CA GLU A 231 14.71 15.54 20.13
C GLU A 231 13.69 16.15 19.15
N ARG A 232 13.87 15.96 17.85
CA ARG A 232 12.88 16.33 16.83
C ARG A 232 11.54 15.62 17.07
N TRP A 233 11.55 14.34 17.35
CA TRP A 233 10.35 13.58 17.67
C TRP A 233 9.70 14.08 18.97
N LYS A 234 10.47 14.32 20.03
CA LYS A 234 9.95 14.87 21.29
C LYS A 234 9.25 16.22 21.07
N THR A 235 9.89 17.13 20.33
CA THR A 235 9.31 18.43 20.01
C THR A 235 7.94 18.28 19.34
N LEU A 236 7.78 17.30 18.45
CA LEU A 236 6.50 17.02 17.77
C LEU A 236 5.49 16.33 18.71
N ASN A 237 5.93 15.42 19.55
CA ASN A 237 5.09 14.72 20.53
C ASN A 237 4.58 15.66 21.64
N ASP A 238 5.37 16.67 22.02
CA ASP A 238 5.04 17.63 23.07
C ASP A 238 3.88 18.56 22.69
N PHE A 239 3.50 18.65 21.39
CA PHE A 239 2.23 19.27 20.99
C PHE A 239 1.01 18.55 21.54
N GLY A 240 1.14 17.28 21.95
CA GLY A 240 0.07 16.52 22.60
C GLY A 240 -1.19 16.34 21.73
N LEU A 241 -1.03 16.31 20.40
CA LEU A 241 -2.13 16.10 19.46
C LEU A 241 -2.42 14.59 19.37
N HIS A 242 -2.94 13.99 20.43
CA HIS A 242 -3.14 12.54 20.49
C HIS A 242 -4.21 12.04 19.53
N ALA A 243 -3.93 10.85 19.00
CA ALA A 243 -4.69 10.19 17.93
C ALA A 243 -6.11 9.73 18.32
N GLU A 244 -6.55 9.87 19.55
CA GLU A 244 -7.84 9.35 20.02
C GLU A 244 -9.05 9.86 19.22
N ASN A 245 -8.97 11.07 18.67
CA ASN A 245 -10.02 11.66 17.84
C ASN A 245 -9.82 11.40 16.33
N LEU A 246 -8.76 10.70 15.93
CA LEU A 246 -8.41 10.49 14.51
C LEU A 246 -9.14 9.31 13.87
N SER A 247 -9.72 8.38 14.65
CA SER A 247 -10.45 7.21 14.12
C SER A 247 -11.58 7.59 13.16
N THR A 248 -12.12 8.81 13.29
CA THR A 248 -13.17 9.33 12.41
C THR A 248 -12.64 10.00 11.14
N LEU A 249 -11.33 10.19 11.02
CA LEU A 249 -10.67 10.86 9.90
C LEU A 249 -10.05 9.84 8.94
N PRO A 250 -10.22 10.01 7.63
CA PRO A 250 -9.61 9.11 6.66
C PRO A 250 -8.08 9.27 6.65
N ALA A 251 -7.36 8.21 6.98
CA ALA A 251 -5.89 8.23 7.07
C ALA A 251 -5.22 8.70 5.76
N VAL A 252 -5.76 8.29 4.60
CA VAL A 252 -5.25 8.70 3.28
C VAL A 252 -5.36 10.22 3.08
N ARG A 253 -6.48 10.81 3.48
CA ARG A 253 -6.71 12.26 3.37
C ARG A 253 -5.78 13.05 4.30
N LEU A 254 -5.61 12.57 5.52
CA LEU A 254 -4.67 13.14 6.48
C LEU A 254 -3.25 13.11 5.95
N LYS A 255 -2.80 11.96 5.46
CA LYS A 255 -1.46 11.78 4.87
C LYS A 255 -1.22 12.69 3.66
N ASN A 256 -2.22 12.88 2.80
CA ASN A 256 -2.10 13.78 1.65
C ASN A 256 -2.02 15.26 2.06
N LEU A 257 -2.80 15.66 3.07
CA LEU A 257 -2.74 17.02 3.62
C LEU A 257 -1.40 17.29 4.31
N ALA A 258 -0.88 16.31 5.05
CA ALA A 258 0.44 16.37 5.65
C ALA A 258 1.55 16.49 4.60
N ARG A 259 1.49 15.70 3.52
CA ARG A 259 2.44 15.82 2.39
C ARG A 259 2.38 17.22 1.78
N TYR A 260 1.18 17.76 1.58
CA TYR A 260 1.01 19.13 1.11
C TYR A 260 1.67 20.14 2.05
N ALA A 261 1.51 19.98 3.38
CA ALA A 261 2.19 20.82 4.38
C ALA A 261 3.72 20.74 4.29
N GLY A 262 4.25 19.54 4.10
CA GLY A 262 5.70 19.30 3.93
C GLY A 262 6.29 20.01 2.71
N MET A 263 5.55 20.04 1.60
CA MET A 263 6.00 20.64 0.34
C MET A 263 5.74 22.15 0.25
N THR A 264 4.85 22.68 1.08
CA THR A 264 4.45 24.10 1.03
C THR A 264 5.38 24.94 1.90
N SER A 265 5.81 26.10 1.37
CA SER A 265 6.62 27.04 2.16
C SER A 265 5.81 27.65 3.30
N VAL A 266 6.51 28.06 4.37
CA VAL A 266 5.92 28.72 5.54
C VAL A 266 5.14 29.97 5.15
N PHE A 267 5.68 30.77 4.23
CA PHE A 267 5.01 31.95 3.72
C PHE A 267 3.63 31.65 3.12
N ASN A 268 3.53 30.60 2.32
CA ASN A 268 2.28 30.20 1.71
C ASN A 268 1.29 29.63 2.73
N ILE A 269 1.77 28.91 3.76
CA ILE A 269 0.92 28.40 4.84
C ILE A 269 0.35 29.57 5.66
N ALA A 270 1.17 30.56 6.01
CA ALA A 270 0.74 31.74 6.78
C ALA A 270 -0.38 32.53 6.08
N ARG A 271 -0.42 32.54 4.74
CA ARG A 271 -1.44 33.26 3.94
C ARG A 271 -2.75 32.49 3.74
N MET A 272 -2.84 31.25 4.21
CA MET A 272 -4.08 30.46 4.10
C MET A 272 -5.17 31.00 5.03
N SER A 273 -6.43 30.69 4.72
CA SER A 273 -7.53 30.94 5.65
C SER A 273 -7.29 30.25 6.99
N PRO A 274 -7.74 30.82 8.10
CA PRO A 274 -7.43 30.30 9.45
C PRO A 274 -7.76 28.81 9.62
N GLN A 275 -8.93 28.36 9.12
CA GLN A 275 -9.31 26.96 9.22
C GLN A 275 -8.39 26.04 8.40
N LYS A 276 -8.08 26.43 7.16
CA LYS A 276 -7.17 25.65 6.29
C LYS A 276 -5.76 25.61 6.87
N ARG A 277 -5.25 26.75 7.35
CA ARG A 277 -3.92 26.87 7.97
C ARG A 277 -3.81 25.96 9.18
N MET A 278 -4.76 26.04 10.11
CA MET A 278 -4.78 25.17 11.29
C MET A 278 -4.86 23.70 10.92
N ALA A 279 -5.72 23.31 9.97
CA ALA A 279 -5.81 21.94 9.51
C ALA A 279 -4.50 21.42 8.89
N VAL A 280 -3.77 22.27 8.15
CA VAL A 280 -2.48 21.96 7.55
C VAL A 280 -1.41 21.74 8.63
N LEU A 281 -1.36 22.61 9.65
CA LEU A 281 -0.41 22.50 10.77
C LEU A 281 -0.68 21.25 11.61
N VAL A 282 -1.94 20.98 11.95
CA VAL A 282 -2.34 19.76 12.67
C VAL A 282 -1.95 18.51 11.89
N ALA A 283 -2.27 18.48 10.59
CA ALA A 283 -1.91 17.34 9.74
C ALA A 283 -0.39 17.15 9.63
N PHE A 284 0.37 18.25 9.59
CA PHE A 284 1.83 18.22 9.62
C PHE A 284 2.33 17.58 10.91
N VAL A 285 1.97 18.10 12.08
CA VAL A 285 2.47 17.59 13.37
C VAL A 285 2.16 16.10 13.52
N LEU A 286 0.91 15.68 13.29
CA LEU A 286 0.50 14.28 13.39
C LEU A 286 1.29 13.32 12.47
N ALA A 287 1.58 13.74 11.25
CA ALA A 287 2.31 12.90 10.32
C ALA A 287 3.82 12.94 10.57
N TRP A 288 4.36 14.10 10.91
CA TRP A 288 5.79 14.28 11.17
C TRP A 288 6.23 13.70 12.50
N GLU A 289 5.36 13.65 13.51
CA GLU A 289 5.59 12.89 14.73
C GLU A 289 5.91 11.43 14.43
N THR A 290 5.04 10.78 13.65
CA THR A 290 5.27 9.39 13.22
C THR A 290 6.53 9.26 12.35
N LEU A 291 6.76 10.19 11.42
CA LEU A 291 7.92 10.16 10.54
C LEU A 291 9.23 10.38 11.30
N ALA A 292 9.25 11.31 12.26
CA ALA A 292 10.43 11.56 13.08
C ALA A 292 10.81 10.37 13.96
N LEU A 293 9.81 9.65 14.47
CA LEU A 293 10.02 8.41 15.21
C LEU A 293 10.57 7.30 14.29
N ASP A 294 9.99 7.15 13.10
CA ASP A 294 10.48 6.21 12.08
C ASP A 294 11.94 6.52 11.72
N ASP A 295 12.27 7.78 11.47
CA ASP A 295 13.62 8.23 11.13
C ASP A 295 14.63 7.95 12.25
N ALA A 296 14.24 8.18 13.51
CA ALA A 296 15.10 7.89 14.66
C ALA A 296 15.39 6.38 14.77
N LEU A 297 14.38 5.54 14.60
CA LEU A 297 14.53 4.08 14.64
C LEU A 297 15.31 3.54 13.43
N ASP A 298 15.17 4.15 12.26
CA ASP A 298 15.98 3.81 11.07
C ASP A 298 17.47 4.12 11.32
N VAL A 299 17.78 5.28 11.94
CA VAL A 299 19.16 5.61 12.33
C VAL A 299 19.69 4.62 13.36
N LEU A 300 18.87 4.21 14.34
CA LEU A 300 19.24 3.19 15.31
C LEU A 300 19.58 1.88 14.64
N ASP A 301 18.69 1.35 13.79
CA ASP A 301 18.92 0.10 13.07
C ASP A 301 20.20 0.15 12.21
N ALA A 302 20.39 1.25 11.49
CA ALA A 302 21.57 1.46 10.67
C ALA A 302 22.86 1.55 11.50
N MET A 303 22.84 2.23 12.66
CA MET A 303 23.97 2.31 13.58
C MET A 303 24.36 0.93 14.14
N LEU A 304 23.37 0.14 14.56
CA LEU A 304 23.63 -1.22 15.05
C LEU A 304 24.19 -2.11 13.94
N ALA A 305 23.66 -2.01 12.73
CA ALA A 305 24.19 -2.72 11.57
C ALA A 305 25.66 -2.35 11.26
N VAL A 306 26.03 -1.07 11.40
CA VAL A 306 27.41 -0.60 11.25
C VAL A 306 28.30 -1.20 12.35
N ILE A 307 27.87 -1.21 13.61
CA ILE A 307 28.63 -1.78 14.73
C ILE A 307 28.89 -3.28 14.49
N ILE A 308 27.88 -4.04 14.09
CA ILE A 308 28.01 -5.48 13.80
C ILE A 308 28.95 -5.72 12.61
N ARG A 309 28.81 -4.93 11.54
CA ARG A 309 29.68 -5.03 10.37
C ARG A 309 31.14 -4.72 10.69
N ASP A 310 31.38 -3.65 11.47
CA ASP A 310 32.74 -3.25 11.87
C ASP A 310 33.35 -4.30 12.78
N ALA A 311 32.58 -4.88 13.71
CA ALA A 311 33.03 -5.98 14.55
C ALA A 311 33.49 -7.20 13.72
N ARG A 312 32.67 -7.61 12.73
CA ARG A 312 33.02 -8.68 11.79
C ARG A 312 34.29 -8.39 11.02
N LYS A 313 34.43 -7.16 10.50
CA LYS A 313 35.64 -6.74 9.75
C LYS A 313 36.88 -6.78 10.61
N ILE A 314 36.80 -6.29 11.85
CA ILE A 314 37.91 -6.31 12.81
C ILE A 314 38.27 -7.76 13.17
N GLY A 315 37.30 -8.57 13.50
CA GLY A 315 37.51 -9.97 13.86
C GLY A 315 38.11 -10.81 12.72
N GLN A 316 37.60 -10.62 11.49
CA GLN A 316 38.18 -11.24 10.30
C GLN A 316 39.67 -10.85 10.10
N LYS A 317 39.99 -9.56 10.29
CA LYS A 317 41.36 -9.07 10.19
C LYS A 317 42.27 -9.65 11.30
N LYS A 318 41.75 -9.74 12.53
CA LYS A 318 42.46 -10.41 13.64
C LYS A 318 42.72 -11.88 13.30
N ARG A 319 41.70 -12.59 12.79
CA ARG A 319 41.80 -14.00 12.39
C ARG A 319 42.86 -14.22 11.31
N LEU A 320 42.85 -13.41 10.26
CA LEU A 320 43.84 -13.50 9.17
C LEU A 320 45.28 -13.30 9.67
N ARG A 321 45.52 -12.45 10.67
CA ARG A 321 46.83 -12.23 11.27
C ARG A 321 47.31 -13.43 12.11
N SER A 322 46.39 -14.09 12.81
CA SER A 322 46.71 -15.25 13.67
C SER A 322 46.76 -16.58 12.91
N LEU A 323 46.33 -16.65 11.64
CA LEU A 323 46.29 -17.87 10.83
C LEU A 323 47.65 -18.53 10.70
N LYS A 324 48.72 -17.76 10.47
CA LYS A 324 50.08 -18.31 10.33
C LYS A 324 50.58 -19.00 11.61
N ASP A 325 50.23 -18.45 12.77
CA ASP A 325 50.62 -19.02 14.06
C ASP A 325 49.76 -20.23 14.40
N LEU A 326 48.49 -20.20 14.01
CA LEU A 326 47.58 -21.34 14.12
C LEU A 326 48.05 -22.50 13.24
N ASP A 327 48.39 -22.24 11.95
CA ASP A 327 48.85 -23.27 11.01
C ASP A 327 50.12 -23.94 11.51
N LYS A 328 51.14 -23.17 11.98
CA LYS A 328 52.35 -23.71 12.56
C LYS A 328 52.08 -24.58 13.78
N SER A 329 51.19 -24.11 14.65
CA SER A 329 50.83 -24.80 15.87
C SER A 329 50.03 -26.07 15.59
N ALA A 330 49.12 -26.03 14.60
CA ALA A 330 48.32 -27.17 14.14
C ALA A 330 49.20 -28.25 13.52
N LEU A 331 50.16 -27.87 12.66
CA LEU A 331 51.15 -28.80 12.07
C LEU A 331 52.01 -29.45 13.13
N ALA A 332 52.45 -28.69 14.12
CA ALA A 332 53.24 -29.21 15.22
C ALA A 332 52.42 -30.21 16.08
N LEU A 333 51.17 -29.91 16.37
CA LEU A 333 50.27 -30.83 17.06
C LEU A 333 49.96 -32.08 16.22
N ALA A 334 49.69 -31.93 14.91
CA ALA A 334 49.47 -33.05 14.02
C ALA A 334 50.68 -33.98 13.98
N SER A 335 51.89 -33.42 13.91
CA SER A 335 53.15 -34.17 13.99
C SER A 335 53.29 -34.90 15.33
N ALA A 336 53.00 -34.25 16.46
CA ALA A 336 53.00 -34.88 17.77
C ALA A 336 52.00 -36.03 17.88
N CYS A 337 50.77 -35.83 17.34
CA CYS A 337 49.74 -36.85 17.33
C CYS A 337 50.05 -38.02 16.38
N SER A 338 50.82 -37.80 15.31
CA SER A 338 51.19 -38.89 14.39
C SER A 338 52.09 -39.95 15.06
N TYR A 339 52.84 -39.58 16.12
CA TYR A 339 53.59 -40.57 16.91
C TYR A 339 52.64 -41.50 17.68
N LEU A 340 51.46 -41.09 18.06
CA LEU A 340 50.45 -41.93 18.73
C LEU A 340 49.85 -43.00 17.80
N LEU A 341 49.98 -42.82 16.49
CA LEU A 341 49.40 -43.69 15.45
C LEU A 341 50.45 -44.67 14.88
N LYS A 342 51.70 -44.65 15.37
CA LYS A 342 52.73 -45.57 14.95
C LYS A 342 52.58 -46.91 15.68
N GLU A 343 52.16 -47.95 14.97
CA GLU A 343 51.93 -49.29 15.52
C GLU A 343 53.22 -49.98 15.96
N GLU A 344 54.38 -49.52 15.46
CA GLU A 344 55.69 -50.09 15.76
C GLU A 344 56.31 -49.64 17.13
N THR A 345 55.72 -48.63 17.76
CA THR A 345 56.24 -48.03 18.99
C THR A 345 55.47 -48.59 20.19
N PRO A 346 56.17 -49.20 21.18
CA PRO A 346 55.57 -49.68 22.42
C PRO A 346 54.90 -48.50 23.19
N ASP A 347 53.71 -48.73 23.77
CA ASP A 347 52.95 -47.71 24.50
C ASP A 347 53.74 -47.02 25.60
N GLU A 348 54.67 -47.72 26.25
CA GLU A 348 55.55 -47.23 27.33
C GLU A 348 56.51 -46.14 26.84
N SER A 349 56.96 -46.20 25.55
CA SER A 349 57.95 -45.28 24.98
C SER A 349 57.36 -44.11 24.19
N ILE A 350 56.03 -44.14 23.83
CA ILE A 350 55.38 -43.11 23.07
C ILE A 350 55.56 -41.71 23.65
N ARG A 351 55.40 -41.57 24.97
CA ARG A 351 55.57 -40.30 25.65
C ARG A 351 56.97 -39.74 25.54
N ALA A 352 57.99 -40.61 25.59
CA ALA A 352 59.42 -40.24 25.46
C ALA A 352 59.68 -39.78 24.01
N GLU A 353 59.19 -40.48 23.01
CA GLU A 353 59.33 -40.10 21.61
C GLU A 353 58.63 -38.78 21.28
N VAL A 354 57.36 -38.56 21.72
CA VAL A 354 56.66 -37.29 21.52
C VAL A 354 57.43 -36.13 22.15
N PHE A 355 57.98 -36.32 23.37
CA PHE A 355 58.78 -35.26 24.05
C PHE A 355 60.20 -35.10 23.52
N SER A 356 60.75 -36.09 22.82
CA SER A 356 61.98 -35.92 22.07
C SER A 356 61.81 -35.05 20.84
N TYR A 357 60.63 -35.14 20.19
CA TYR A 357 60.27 -34.32 19.03
C TYR A 357 59.89 -32.92 19.45
N ILE A 358 58.94 -32.79 20.42
CA ILE A 358 58.48 -31.49 20.95
C ILE A 358 58.62 -31.50 22.47
N PRO A 359 59.52 -30.66 23.08
CA PRO A 359 59.60 -30.53 24.51
C PRO A 359 58.25 -30.27 25.18
N ARG A 360 58.03 -30.92 26.35
CA ARG A 360 56.74 -30.84 27.09
C ARG A 360 56.24 -29.39 27.28
N GLN A 361 57.18 -28.48 27.62
CA GLN A 361 56.86 -27.09 27.84
C GLN A 361 56.36 -26.43 26.56
N LYS A 362 57.04 -26.66 25.42
CA LYS A 362 56.65 -26.12 24.11
C LYS A 362 55.32 -26.69 23.60
N LEU A 363 55.09 -27.98 23.87
CA LEU A 363 53.79 -28.59 23.54
C LEU A 363 52.66 -27.96 24.35
N ALA A 364 52.84 -27.67 25.63
CA ALA A 364 51.89 -26.99 26.48
C ALA A 364 51.60 -25.55 25.99
N GLU A 365 52.64 -24.83 25.58
CA GLU A 365 52.52 -23.49 24.99
C GLU A 365 51.71 -23.53 23.68
N ILE A 366 51.99 -24.48 22.81
CA ILE A 366 51.27 -24.69 21.54
C ILE A 366 49.79 -25.01 21.79
N ILE A 367 49.50 -25.91 22.74
CA ILE A 367 48.10 -26.26 23.09
C ILE A 367 47.38 -25.03 23.63
N THR A 368 48.01 -24.24 24.48
CA THR A 368 47.43 -23.01 25.02
C THR A 368 47.18 -22.02 23.89
N LEU A 369 48.14 -21.79 23.00
CA LEU A 369 48.04 -20.89 21.86
C LEU A 369 46.93 -21.31 20.91
N VAL A 370 46.84 -22.61 20.58
CA VAL A 370 45.74 -23.12 19.71
C VAL A 370 44.38 -22.92 20.36
N ARG A 371 44.25 -23.15 21.68
CA ARG A 371 43.01 -22.92 22.42
C ARG A 371 42.60 -21.45 22.48
N GLU A 372 43.57 -20.54 22.53
CA GLU A 372 43.34 -19.09 22.54
C GLU A 372 42.94 -18.56 21.15
N ILE A 373 43.61 -19.08 20.09
CA ILE A 373 43.36 -18.63 18.72
C ILE A 373 42.16 -19.34 18.09
N ALA A 374 41.93 -20.62 18.43
CA ALA A 374 40.81 -21.39 17.89
C ALA A 374 39.49 -20.82 18.39
N ARG A 375 38.70 -20.34 17.44
CA ARG A 375 37.38 -19.82 17.72
C ARG A 375 36.33 -20.93 17.61
N PRO A 376 35.29 -20.92 18.46
CA PRO A 376 34.19 -21.88 18.33
C PRO A 376 33.45 -21.70 16.99
N SER A 377 32.79 -22.76 16.54
CA SER A 377 32.05 -22.79 15.28
C SER A 377 30.91 -21.76 15.21
N ASP A 378 30.44 -21.29 16.36
CA ASP A 378 29.38 -20.29 16.52
C ASP A 378 29.91 -18.86 16.75
N ASP A 379 31.17 -18.59 16.41
CA ASP A 379 31.78 -17.27 16.57
C ASP A 379 31.14 -16.23 15.65
N ASN A 380 30.40 -15.33 16.26
CA ASN A 380 29.71 -14.21 15.61
C ASN A 380 30.44 -12.87 15.80
N PHE A 381 31.72 -12.89 16.19
CA PHE A 381 32.53 -11.71 16.46
C PHE A 381 31.96 -10.81 17.58
N HIS A 382 31.30 -11.40 18.56
CA HIS A 382 30.71 -10.69 19.68
C HIS A 382 31.75 -10.02 20.58
N GLU A 383 32.96 -10.56 20.68
CA GLU A 383 34.08 -9.95 21.42
C GLU A 383 34.42 -8.57 20.84
N GLU A 384 34.60 -8.52 19.52
CA GLU A 384 34.91 -7.29 18.82
C GLU A 384 33.72 -6.30 18.88
N MET A 385 32.53 -6.81 19.01
CA MET A 385 31.33 -5.97 19.23
C MET A 385 31.38 -5.35 20.64
N VAL A 386 31.76 -6.10 21.67
CA VAL A 386 31.88 -5.60 23.05
C VAL A 386 32.96 -4.51 23.16
N GLU A 387 34.04 -4.60 22.37
CA GLU A 387 35.08 -3.56 22.29
C GLU A 387 34.51 -2.21 21.83
N GLN A 388 33.39 -2.21 21.07
CA GLN A 388 32.75 -0.99 20.57
C GLN A 388 31.70 -0.37 21.52
N TYR A 389 31.62 -0.86 22.76
CA TYR A 389 30.67 -0.36 23.77
C TYR A 389 30.70 1.17 23.95
N GLY A 390 31.86 1.80 23.79
CA GLY A 390 32.03 3.24 23.87
C GLY A 390 31.15 4.04 22.90
N ARG A 391 30.86 3.45 21.73
CA ARG A 391 29.95 4.09 20.72
C ARG A 391 28.50 4.03 21.19
N VAL A 392 28.10 2.93 21.82
CA VAL A 392 26.73 2.68 22.30
C VAL A 392 26.38 3.53 23.52
N ARG A 393 27.31 3.67 24.45
CA ARG A 393 27.13 4.40 25.72
C ARG A 393 26.58 5.82 25.52
N ARG A 394 26.87 6.46 24.38
CA ARG A 394 26.54 7.85 24.14
C ARG A 394 25.06 8.07 23.78
N PHE A 395 24.42 7.12 23.07
CA PHE A 395 23.04 7.29 22.61
C PHE A 395 22.03 6.44 23.38
N LEU A 396 22.49 5.35 24.02
CA LEU A 396 21.62 4.40 24.70
C LEU A 396 20.73 5.03 25.80
N PRO A 397 21.20 6.00 26.63
CA PRO A 397 20.32 6.65 27.61
C PRO A 397 19.12 7.35 26.95
N HIS A 398 19.33 8.04 25.84
CA HIS A 398 18.24 8.68 25.10
C HIS A 398 17.25 7.67 24.54
N LEU A 399 17.73 6.55 24.00
CA LEU A 399 16.87 5.47 23.53
C LEU A 399 15.99 4.92 24.66
N LEU A 400 16.60 4.49 25.76
CA LEU A 400 15.91 3.82 26.87
C LEU A 400 14.92 4.72 27.62
N ASN A 401 15.25 6.02 27.76
CA ASN A 401 14.38 6.95 28.47
C ASN A 401 13.24 7.53 27.63
N THR A 402 13.37 7.45 26.30
CA THR A 402 12.46 8.18 25.42
C THR A 402 11.56 7.25 24.61
N VAL A 403 12.11 6.17 24.06
CA VAL A 403 11.36 5.26 23.21
C VAL A 403 10.67 4.17 24.04
N LYS A 404 9.35 4.12 23.96
CA LYS A 404 8.55 3.07 24.62
C LYS A 404 8.35 1.90 23.68
N PHE A 405 8.95 0.78 24.00
CA PHE A 405 8.80 -0.46 23.27
C PHE A 405 7.60 -1.24 23.78
N SER A 406 6.98 -1.98 22.88
CA SER A 406 5.94 -2.98 23.15
C SER A 406 6.33 -4.29 22.47
N SER A 407 5.77 -5.40 22.88
CA SER A 407 6.13 -6.69 22.30
C SER A 407 4.95 -7.59 22.00
N ALA A 408 5.10 -8.42 20.95
CA ALA A 408 4.36 -9.65 20.79
C ALA A 408 4.88 -10.73 21.78
N PRO A 409 4.20 -11.85 21.98
CA PRO A 409 4.67 -12.91 22.89
C PRO A 409 6.11 -13.37 22.66
N ALA A 410 6.57 -13.41 21.40
CA ALA A 410 7.94 -13.78 21.05
C ALA A 410 9.00 -12.73 21.46
N GLY A 411 8.62 -11.47 21.67
CA GLY A 411 9.51 -10.38 22.03
C GLY A 411 9.61 -10.07 23.52
N VAL A 412 8.86 -10.78 24.37
CA VAL A 412 8.76 -10.48 25.81
C VAL A 412 10.13 -10.51 26.52
N THR A 413 10.99 -11.45 26.18
CA THR A 413 12.34 -11.56 26.76
C THR A 413 13.18 -10.34 26.45
N THR A 414 13.07 -9.81 25.22
CA THR A 414 13.78 -8.58 24.81
C THR A 414 13.20 -7.36 25.51
N LEU A 415 11.89 -7.29 25.68
CA LEU A 415 11.22 -6.20 26.38
C LEU A 415 11.61 -6.17 27.87
N ASN A 416 11.61 -7.32 28.57
CA ASN A 416 12.03 -7.41 29.96
C ASN A 416 13.47 -6.92 30.16
N ALA A 417 14.36 -7.25 29.22
CA ALA A 417 15.74 -6.75 29.24
C ALA A 417 15.82 -5.24 28.98
N CYS A 418 14.96 -4.71 28.12
CA CYS A 418 14.85 -3.26 27.89
C CYS A 418 14.42 -2.52 29.15
N ASP A 419 13.36 -3.01 29.81
CA ASP A 419 12.84 -2.42 31.06
C ASP A 419 13.86 -2.50 32.20
N TYR A 420 14.60 -3.57 32.28
CA TYR A 420 15.72 -3.70 33.23
C TYR A 420 16.79 -2.64 32.96
N LEU A 421 17.25 -2.54 31.71
CA LEU A 421 18.29 -1.56 31.34
C LEU A 421 17.80 -0.12 31.51
N SER A 422 16.55 0.18 31.27
CA SER A 422 15.98 1.54 31.46
C SER A 422 16.10 1.97 32.94
N ARG A 423 15.92 1.05 33.89
CA ARG A 423 16.04 1.31 35.31
C ARG A 423 17.50 1.40 35.79
N GLU A 424 18.34 0.45 35.35
CA GLU A 424 19.69 0.26 35.86
C GLU A 424 20.79 0.95 35.06
N PHE A 425 20.52 1.47 33.86
CA PHE A 425 21.57 2.02 32.99
C PHE A 425 22.30 3.21 33.60
N ASN A 426 21.63 4.03 34.39
CA ASN A 426 22.23 5.18 35.05
C ASN A 426 22.96 4.81 36.35
N SER A 427 22.85 3.56 36.82
CA SER A 427 23.61 3.06 37.95
C SER A 427 25.11 3.00 37.60
N ARG A 428 26.01 3.14 38.62
CA ARG A 428 27.46 3.00 38.42
C ARG A 428 27.95 1.54 38.53
N ARG A 429 27.02 0.55 38.59
CA ARG A 429 27.34 -0.86 38.73
C ARG A 429 28.10 -1.38 37.50
N GLN A 430 29.15 -2.17 37.74
CA GLN A 430 29.87 -2.85 36.68
C GLN A 430 29.21 -4.17 36.27
N PHE A 431 28.41 -4.77 37.15
CA PHE A 431 27.71 -6.02 36.98
C PHE A 431 26.22 -5.84 37.14
N PHE A 432 25.46 -6.58 36.36
CA PHE A 432 24.00 -6.63 36.33
C PHE A 432 23.52 -8.01 36.81
N ASP A 433 23.69 -8.28 38.10
CA ASP A 433 23.47 -9.62 38.66
C ASP A 433 21.98 -10.04 38.64
N ASP A 434 21.08 -9.07 38.72
CA ASP A 434 19.62 -9.28 38.68
C ASP A 434 19.04 -9.18 37.26
N ALA A 435 19.89 -9.11 36.23
CA ALA A 435 19.43 -8.95 34.85
C ALA A 435 18.73 -10.24 34.33
N PRO A 436 17.67 -10.09 33.54
CA PRO A 436 17.01 -11.23 32.90
C PRO A 436 17.99 -12.01 32.03
N THR A 437 18.20 -13.30 32.35
CA THR A 437 19.17 -14.14 31.63
C THR A 437 18.60 -14.82 30.40
N GLU A 438 17.28 -14.82 30.23
CA GLU A 438 16.57 -15.48 29.12
C GLU A 438 16.94 -14.92 27.74
N ILE A 439 17.37 -13.64 27.68
CA ILE A 439 17.82 -13.00 26.44
C ILE A 439 19.20 -13.51 26.00
N ILE A 440 19.98 -14.09 26.90
CA ILE A 440 21.39 -14.46 26.67
C ILE A 440 21.44 -15.78 25.91
N SER A 441 21.75 -15.72 24.59
CA SER A 441 22.01 -16.93 23.81
C SER A 441 23.35 -17.59 24.18
N LEU A 442 23.51 -18.86 23.81
CA LEU A 442 24.74 -19.62 24.07
C LEU A 442 25.99 -18.90 23.57
N SER A 443 25.92 -18.29 22.39
CA SER A 443 27.05 -17.55 21.79
C SER A 443 27.45 -16.29 22.58
N TRP A 444 26.51 -15.69 23.32
CA TRP A 444 26.74 -14.53 24.17
C TRP A 444 27.15 -14.91 25.60
N LYS A 445 26.83 -16.14 26.04
CA LYS A 445 26.95 -16.56 27.46
C LYS A 445 28.34 -16.33 28.01
N ARG A 446 29.40 -16.68 27.28
CA ARG A 446 30.80 -16.52 27.70
C ARG A 446 31.25 -15.06 27.85
N LEU A 447 30.60 -14.12 27.15
CA LEU A 447 30.95 -12.69 27.16
C LEU A 447 30.12 -11.89 28.14
N VAL A 448 28.89 -12.34 28.37
CA VAL A 448 27.98 -11.72 29.32
C VAL A 448 28.26 -12.20 30.73
N ILE A 449 28.42 -13.50 30.93
CA ILE A 449 28.60 -14.13 32.26
C ILE A 449 30.07 -14.38 32.47
N ASN A 450 30.67 -13.76 33.51
CA ASN A 450 32.05 -13.98 33.88
C ASN A 450 32.25 -15.32 34.64
N LYS A 451 33.50 -15.68 35.00
CA LYS A 451 33.82 -16.89 35.72
C LYS A 451 33.14 -16.97 37.11
N GLU A 452 32.84 -15.84 37.70
CA GLU A 452 32.17 -15.68 39.01
C GLU A 452 30.63 -15.67 38.88
N LYS A 453 30.10 -15.96 37.70
CA LYS A 453 28.65 -15.95 37.36
C LYS A 453 27.97 -14.59 37.40
N HIS A 454 28.71 -13.49 37.38
CA HIS A 454 28.19 -12.14 37.28
C HIS A 454 27.98 -11.71 35.85
N SER A 455 26.89 -11.02 35.56
CA SER A 455 26.60 -10.48 34.23
C SER A 455 27.36 -9.18 34.00
N THR A 456 28.27 -9.15 33.05
CA THR A 456 29.03 -7.94 32.70
C THR A 456 28.16 -6.91 32.02
N ARG A 457 28.21 -5.66 32.51
CA ARG A 457 27.43 -4.54 31.93
C ARG A 457 27.65 -4.38 30.43
N ARG A 458 28.89 -4.41 29.96
CA ARG A 458 29.22 -4.23 28.54
C ARG A 458 28.65 -5.35 27.66
N GLY A 459 28.89 -6.60 28.07
CA GLY A 459 28.39 -7.77 27.34
C GLY A 459 26.89 -7.84 27.30
N TYR A 460 26.20 -7.62 28.44
CA TYR A 460 24.77 -7.64 28.53
C TYR A 460 24.10 -6.56 27.64
N THR A 461 24.63 -5.32 27.70
CA THR A 461 24.11 -4.21 26.91
C THR A 461 24.18 -4.50 25.40
N LEU A 462 25.28 -5.07 24.92
CA LEU A 462 25.44 -5.36 23.48
C LEU A 462 24.69 -6.61 23.06
N CYS A 463 24.55 -7.59 23.93
CA CYS A 463 23.65 -8.73 23.74
C CYS A 463 22.21 -8.24 23.56
N PHE A 464 21.74 -7.38 24.46
CA PHE A 464 20.42 -6.75 24.36
C PHE A 464 20.23 -6.00 23.04
N LEU A 465 21.17 -5.13 22.65
CA LEU A 465 21.04 -4.34 21.41
C LEU A 465 21.04 -5.20 20.15
N SER A 466 21.84 -6.27 20.13
CA SER A 466 21.80 -7.24 19.02
C SER A 466 20.42 -7.91 18.93
N LYS A 467 19.87 -8.34 20.06
CA LYS A 467 18.54 -8.97 20.11
C LYS A 467 17.43 -7.98 19.84
N LEU A 468 17.56 -6.75 20.33
CA LEU A 468 16.58 -5.67 20.03
C LEU A 468 16.51 -5.41 18.52
N GLN A 469 17.65 -5.32 17.83
CA GLN A 469 17.68 -5.14 16.38
C GLN A 469 16.97 -6.28 15.66
N ASP A 470 17.27 -7.52 16.01
CA ASP A 470 16.63 -8.70 15.43
C ASP A 470 15.12 -8.70 15.69
N SER A 471 14.70 -8.41 16.93
CA SER A 471 13.29 -8.38 17.34
C SER A 471 12.51 -7.25 16.68
N LEU A 472 13.11 -6.06 16.52
CA LEU A 472 12.52 -4.94 15.79
C LEU A 472 12.32 -5.29 14.30
N ARG A 473 13.32 -5.89 13.66
CA ARG A 473 13.23 -6.31 12.24
C ARG A 473 12.18 -7.39 12.01
N ARG A 474 11.98 -8.30 12.97
CA ARG A 474 10.94 -9.34 12.93
C ARG A 474 9.57 -8.85 13.38
N ARG A 475 9.48 -7.65 13.96
CA ARG A 475 8.28 -7.12 14.60
C ARG A 475 7.84 -7.90 15.84
N ASP A 476 8.74 -8.64 16.47
CA ASP A 476 8.53 -9.25 17.79
C ASP A 476 8.50 -8.19 18.89
N VAL A 477 9.34 -7.15 18.73
CA VAL A 477 9.29 -5.88 19.48
C VAL A 477 8.95 -4.76 18.51
N TYR A 478 8.10 -3.85 18.93
CA TYR A 478 7.62 -2.75 18.10
C TYR A 478 7.44 -1.46 18.92
N VAL A 479 7.29 -0.33 18.24
CA VAL A 479 7.12 0.99 18.88
C VAL A 479 5.76 1.55 18.49
N THR A 480 4.91 1.81 19.48
CA THR A 480 3.61 2.43 19.27
C THR A 480 3.77 3.83 18.69
N GLY A 481 2.99 4.17 17.66
CA GLY A 481 3.10 5.45 16.95
C GLY A 481 4.05 5.44 15.74
N SER A 482 4.89 4.41 15.57
CA SER A 482 5.71 4.21 14.38
C SER A 482 4.91 3.52 13.26
N ASN A 483 5.14 3.92 12.02
CA ASN A 483 4.59 3.23 10.85
C ASN A 483 5.49 2.09 10.38
N ARG A 484 6.81 2.31 10.39
CA ARG A 484 7.79 1.32 9.93
C ARG A 484 8.10 0.28 10.99
N TRP A 485 8.12 0.67 12.26
CA TRP A 485 8.52 -0.15 13.39
C TRP A 485 7.38 -0.44 14.36
N GLY A 486 6.13 -0.16 13.94
CA GLY A 486 4.92 -0.43 14.70
C GLY A 486 4.43 -1.87 14.57
N ASP A 487 3.35 -2.18 15.31
CA ASP A 487 2.66 -3.46 15.21
C ASP A 487 2.03 -3.61 13.80
N PRO A 488 2.41 -4.63 13.02
CA PRO A 488 1.84 -4.85 11.70
C PRO A 488 0.33 -5.13 11.75
N ARG A 489 -0.18 -5.67 12.87
CA ARG A 489 -1.60 -5.97 13.07
C ARG A 489 -2.43 -4.72 13.33
N ALA A 490 -1.83 -3.63 13.82
CA ALA A 490 -2.53 -2.35 14.05
C ALA A 490 -3.10 -1.73 12.77
N ARG A 491 -2.64 -2.17 11.59
CA ARG A 491 -3.14 -1.72 10.29
C ARG A 491 -4.38 -2.46 9.80
N LEU A 492 -4.72 -3.56 10.43
CA LEU A 492 -5.90 -4.34 10.08
C LEU A 492 -7.12 -3.77 10.81
N LEU A 493 -8.17 -3.48 10.06
CA LEU A 493 -9.46 -3.16 10.65
C LEU A 493 -10.02 -4.43 11.29
N GLN A 494 -10.07 -4.49 12.60
CA GLN A 494 -10.53 -5.65 13.36
C GLN A 494 -11.65 -5.27 14.33
N GLY A 495 -12.49 -6.23 14.68
CA GLY A 495 -13.49 -6.09 15.73
C GLY A 495 -14.35 -4.84 15.62
N ALA A 496 -14.33 -4.00 16.65
CA ALA A 496 -15.14 -2.79 16.75
C ALA A 496 -14.82 -1.76 15.64
N ASP A 497 -13.57 -1.61 15.26
CA ASP A 497 -13.14 -0.67 14.21
C ASP A 497 -13.69 -1.07 12.84
N TRP A 498 -13.70 -2.36 12.54
CA TRP A 498 -14.35 -2.88 11.34
C TRP A 498 -15.85 -2.59 11.37
N GLN A 499 -16.53 -2.91 12.47
CA GLN A 499 -17.96 -2.67 12.59
C GLN A 499 -18.33 -1.18 12.44
N ALA A 500 -17.53 -0.28 13.00
CA ALA A 500 -17.74 1.17 12.89
C ALA A 500 -17.53 1.69 11.46
N ASN A 501 -16.61 1.09 10.69
CA ASN A 501 -16.23 1.60 9.38
C ASN A 501 -16.82 0.81 8.20
N ARG A 502 -17.30 -0.43 8.40
CA ARG A 502 -17.79 -1.29 7.32
C ARG A 502 -18.85 -0.63 6.45
N ILE A 503 -19.83 0.07 7.04
CA ILE A 503 -20.89 0.76 6.31
C ILE A 503 -20.31 1.84 5.37
N LYS A 504 -19.27 2.56 5.84
CA LYS A 504 -18.60 3.60 5.02
C LYS A 504 -17.85 2.96 3.85
N VAL A 505 -17.19 1.82 4.10
CA VAL A 505 -16.46 1.07 3.07
C VAL A 505 -17.43 0.53 2.02
N TYR A 506 -18.48 -0.18 2.42
CA TYR A 506 -19.48 -0.69 1.47
C TYR A 506 -20.11 0.44 0.63
N ARG A 507 -20.45 1.56 1.26
CA ARG A 507 -20.99 2.73 0.54
C ARG A 507 -19.98 3.32 -0.46
N SER A 508 -18.70 3.35 -0.11
CA SER A 508 -17.65 3.86 -1.01
C SER A 508 -17.46 2.99 -2.24
N LEU A 509 -17.76 1.71 -2.12
CA LEU A 509 -17.72 0.74 -3.21
C LEU A 509 -19.03 0.67 -4.01
N GLY A 510 -20.08 1.38 -3.56
CA GLY A 510 -21.40 1.33 -4.18
C GLY A 510 -22.18 0.05 -3.89
N HIS A 511 -21.70 -0.78 -2.95
CA HIS A 511 -22.34 -2.04 -2.57
C HIS A 511 -23.39 -1.85 -1.47
N PRO A 512 -24.40 -2.73 -1.39
CA PRO A 512 -25.32 -2.80 -0.25
C PRO A 512 -24.58 -3.01 1.06
N THR A 513 -25.12 -2.47 2.15
CA THR A 513 -24.49 -2.59 3.49
C THR A 513 -24.74 -3.95 4.15
N ASP A 514 -25.74 -4.67 3.67
CA ASP A 514 -26.03 -6.05 4.09
C ASP A 514 -25.28 -7.03 3.20
N GLN A 515 -24.58 -7.99 3.81
CA GLN A 515 -23.76 -8.96 3.11
C GLN A 515 -24.60 -9.88 2.20
N GLN A 516 -25.76 -10.34 2.69
CA GLN A 516 -26.61 -11.25 1.92
C GLN A 516 -27.22 -10.52 0.71
N GLU A 517 -27.61 -9.27 0.91
CA GLU A 517 -28.13 -8.43 -0.16
C GLU A 517 -27.05 -8.13 -1.21
N ALA A 518 -25.80 -7.89 -0.77
CA ALA A 518 -24.67 -7.69 -1.66
C ALA A 518 -24.38 -8.95 -2.51
N ILE A 519 -24.36 -10.13 -1.90
CA ILE A 519 -24.15 -11.41 -2.61
C ILE A 519 -25.29 -11.69 -3.57
N LYS A 520 -26.54 -11.48 -3.17
CA LYS A 520 -27.70 -11.64 -4.05
C LYS A 520 -27.65 -10.67 -5.24
N SER A 521 -27.29 -9.41 -5.00
CA SER A 521 -27.15 -8.40 -6.05
C SER A 521 -26.07 -8.79 -7.07
N LEU A 522 -24.89 -9.24 -6.60
CA LEU A 522 -23.83 -9.72 -7.46
C LEU A 522 -24.25 -10.99 -8.23
N GLY A 523 -24.93 -11.93 -7.57
CA GLY A 523 -25.47 -13.13 -8.20
C GLY A 523 -26.46 -12.80 -9.31
N HIS A 524 -27.38 -11.87 -9.10
CA HIS A 524 -28.31 -11.40 -10.13
C HIS A 524 -27.61 -10.72 -11.30
N GLN A 525 -26.60 -9.90 -11.02
CA GLN A 525 -25.82 -9.25 -12.07
C GLN A 525 -25.08 -10.31 -12.92
N LEU A 526 -24.46 -11.30 -12.26
CA LEU A 526 -23.77 -12.39 -12.94
C LEU A 526 -24.73 -13.21 -13.80
N ASP A 527 -25.87 -13.64 -13.25
CA ASP A 527 -26.91 -14.38 -14.01
C ASP A 527 -27.43 -13.60 -15.20
N SER A 528 -27.70 -12.30 -15.01
CA SER A 528 -28.11 -11.42 -16.11
C SER A 528 -27.05 -11.34 -17.21
N ARG A 529 -25.76 -11.25 -16.83
CA ARG A 529 -24.66 -11.25 -17.81
C ARG A 529 -24.52 -12.58 -18.53
N TYR A 530 -24.62 -13.69 -17.82
CA TYR A 530 -24.60 -15.01 -18.42
C TYR A 530 -25.75 -15.18 -19.44
N ARG A 531 -26.95 -14.77 -19.10
CA ARG A 531 -28.09 -14.83 -20.04
C ARG A 531 -27.88 -13.94 -21.27
N GLN A 532 -27.33 -12.74 -21.10
CA GLN A 532 -26.99 -11.86 -22.22
C GLN A 532 -25.94 -12.47 -23.13
N VAL A 533 -24.89 -13.11 -22.57
CA VAL A 533 -23.88 -13.80 -23.35
C VAL A 533 -24.46 -15.02 -24.04
N ALA A 534 -25.23 -15.83 -23.31
CA ALA A 534 -25.87 -17.04 -23.88
C ALA A 534 -26.79 -16.72 -25.07
N ALA A 535 -27.57 -15.63 -24.97
CA ALA A 535 -28.43 -15.19 -26.06
C ALA A 535 -27.66 -14.75 -27.32
N ARG A 536 -26.41 -14.35 -27.18
CA ARG A 536 -25.53 -13.88 -28.27
C ARG A 536 -24.59 -14.95 -28.83
N LEU A 537 -24.48 -16.09 -28.13
CA LEU A 537 -23.54 -17.15 -28.49
C LEU A 537 -23.82 -17.76 -29.87
N GLY A 538 -25.10 -17.93 -30.24
CA GLY A 538 -25.49 -18.52 -31.51
C GLY A 538 -25.23 -17.64 -32.73
N GLU A 539 -25.01 -16.34 -32.55
CA GLU A 539 -24.79 -15.39 -33.64
C GLU A 539 -23.34 -14.86 -33.67
N ASN A 540 -22.50 -15.31 -32.75
CA ASN A 540 -21.13 -14.86 -32.64
C ASN A 540 -20.18 -15.76 -33.45
N GLU A 541 -19.74 -15.26 -34.60
CA GLU A 541 -18.82 -15.98 -35.52
C GLU A 541 -17.46 -16.35 -34.88
N ALA A 542 -17.10 -15.71 -33.78
CA ALA A 542 -15.85 -15.99 -33.04
C ALA A 542 -16.00 -17.12 -32.02
N VAL A 543 -17.19 -17.68 -31.83
CA VAL A 543 -17.48 -18.69 -30.81
C VAL A 543 -18.26 -19.84 -31.42
N GLU A 544 -17.70 -21.02 -31.45
CA GLU A 544 -18.40 -22.25 -31.83
C GLU A 544 -18.84 -23.03 -30.60
N LEU A 545 -20.15 -23.32 -30.51
CA LEU A 545 -20.71 -24.16 -29.49
C LEU A 545 -20.92 -25.57 -30.08
N ASP A 546 -20.06 -26.51 -29.74
CA ASP A 546 -20.24 -27.92 -30.09
C ASP A 546 -21.10 -28.63 -29.03
N VAL A 547 -22.33 -28.96 -29.41
CA VAL A 547 -23.30 -29.71 -28.59
C VAL A 547 -23.40 -31.20 -29.01
N SER A 548 -22.56 -31.67 -29.91
CA SER A 548 -22.60 -33.08 -30.41
C SER A 548 -22.09 -34.09 -29.39
N GLY A 549 -21.35 -33.67 -28.35
CA GLY A 549 -20.79 -34.53 -27.32
C GLY A 549 -21.62 -34.57 -26.02
N PRO A 550 -21.31 -35.50 -25.09
CA PRO A 550 -22.03 -35.64 -23.82
C PRO A 550 -21.88 -34.41 -22.89
N LYS A 551 -20.97 -33.49 -23.20
CA LYS A 551 -20.83 -32.17 -22.57
C LYS A 551 -20.62 -31.14 -23.66
N PRO A 552 -21.40 -30.04 -23.67
CA PRO A 552 -21.20 -28.96 -24.62
C PRO A 552 -19.78 -28.41 -24.47
N ARG A 553 -19.11 -28.21 -25.59
CA ARG A 553 -17.78 -27.59 -25.65
C ARG A 553 -17.90 -26.24 -26.35
N LEU A 554 -17.38 -25.22 -25.66
CA LEU A 554 -17.23 -23.90 -26.23
C LEU A 554 -15.84 -23.79 -26.82
N THR A 555 -15.75 -23.65 -28.13
CA THR A 555 -14.48 -23.39 -28.82
C THR A 555 -14.49 -21.92 -29.24
N ILE A 556 -13.57 -21.16 -28.68
CA ILE A 556 -13.34 -19.79 -29.16
C ILE A 556 -12.40 -19.94 -30.34
N SER A 557 -12.85 -19.62 -31.54
CA SER A 557 -12.01 -19.60 -32.72
C SER A 557 -10.76 -18.77 -32.42
N PRO A 558 -9.54 -19.31 -32.56
CA PRO A 558 -8.37 -18.50 -32.48
C PRO A 558 -8.56 -17.40 -33.51
N LEU A 559 -8.64 -16.16 -33.06
CA LEU A 559 -8.61 -14.99 -33.93
C LEU A 559 -7.44 -15.23 -34.87
N ALA A 560 -7.72 -15.51 -36.15
CA ALA A 560 -6.80 -16.04 -37.14
C ALA A 560 -5.61 -15.12 -37.50
N SER A 561 -5.29 -14.19 -36.62
CA SER A 561 -4.22 -13.20 -36.76
C SER A 561 -3.47 -12.92 -35.45
N LEU A 562 -3.38 -13.90 -34.55
CA LEU A 562 -2.62 -13.74 -33.29
C LEU A 562 -1.17 -14.23 -33.43
N ASP A 563 -0.48 -13.80 -34.47
CA ASP A 563 0.98 -13.94 -34.59
C ASP A 563 1.77 -12.88 -33.81
N GLU A 564 1.13 -12.12 -32.92
CA GLU A 564 1.80 -11.07 -32.17
C GLU A 564 1.70 -11.27 -30.64
N PRO A 565 2.79 -10.90 -29.91
CA PRO A 565 2.85 -11.00 -28.44
C PRO A 565 1.84 -10.11 -27.66
N ASP A 566 0.95 -9.45 -28.35
CA ASP A 566 -0.14 -8.65 -27.79
C ASP A 566 -1.40 -9.46 -27.39
N SER A 567 -1.37 -10.78 -27.50
CA SER A 567 -2.51 -11.64 -27.14
C SER A 567 -2.94 -11.51 -25.67
N LEU A 568 -1.98 -11.35 -24.77
CA LEU A 568 -2.24 -11.12 -23.34
C LEU A 568 -2.85 -9.73 -23.06
N LYS A 569 -2.43 -8.71 -23.80
CA LYS A 569 -3.02 -7.36 -23.69
C LYS A 569 -4.44 -7.34 -24.25
N ARG A 570 -4.71 -8.08 -25.34
CA ARG A 570 -6.06 -8.25 -25.89
C ARG A 570 -6.96 -9.06 -24.97
N LEU A 571 -6.46 -10.13 -24.36
CA LEU A 571 -7.20 -10.91 -23.36
C LEU A 571 -7.51 -10.05 -22.12
N SER A 572 -6.56 -9.27 -21.62
CA SER A 572 -6.76 -8.31 -20.54
C SER A 572 -7.79 -7.24 -20.92
N LYS A 573 -7.75 -6.75 -22.15
CA LYS A 573 -8.73 -5.79 -22.67
C LYS A 573 -10.11 -6.43 -22.83
N MET A 574 -10.19 -7.67 -23.36
CA MET A 574 -11.45 -8.43 -23.43
C MET A 574 -12.05 -8.69 -22.05
N ILE A 575 -11.23 -9.03 -21.07
CA ILE A 575 -11.68 -9.22 -19.67
C ILE A 575 -12.12 -7.87 -19.06
N SER A 576 -11.40 -6.77 -19.32
CA SER A 576 -11.78 -5.45 -18.86
C SER A 576 -13.02 -4.90 -19.53
N ASP A 577 -13.28 -5.28 -20.80
CA ASP A 577 -14.48 -4.91 -21.53
C ASP A 577 -15.70 -5.78 -21.15
N LEU A 578 -15.46 -7.00 -20.68
CA LEU A 578 -16.49 -7.90 -20.14
C LEU A 578 -16.85 -7.61 -18.69
N LEU A 579 -15.90 -7.13 -17.90
CA LEU A 579 -16.08 -6.75 -16.49
C LEU A 579 -15.94 -5.22 -16.40
N PRO A 580 -16.88 -4.51 -15.77
CA PRO A 580 -16.68 -3.10 -15.47
C PRO A 580 -15.39 -2.92 -14.66
N PRO A 581 -14.59 -1.86 -14.90
CA PRO A 581 -13.28 -1.64 -14.25
C PRO A 581 -13.30 -1.70 -12.72
N VAL A 582 -14.47 -1.45 -12.12
CA VAL A 582 -14.70 -1.48 -10.66
C VAL A 582 -14.74 -2.93 -10.12
N GLU A 583 -15.20 -3.89 -10.90
CA GLU A 583 -15.32 -5.30 -10.46
C GLU A 583 -13.99 -6.04 -10.55
N PHE A 584 -13.14 -5.68 -11.51
CA PHE A 584 -11.80 -6.30 -11.65
C PHE A 584 -10.87 -5.93 -10.49
N THR A 585 -10.96 -4.70 -9.99
CA THR A 585 -10.18 -4.25 -8.83
C THR A 585 -10.67 -4.90 -7.52
N ALA A 586 -11.96 -5.16 -7.38
CA ALA A 586 -12.54 -5.83 -6.22
C ALA A 586 -12.13 -7.31 -6.18
N LEU A 587 -12.19 -8.02 -7.30
CA LEU A 587 -11.76 -9.41 -7.42
C LEU A 587 -10.26 -9.61 -7.16
N LEU A 588 -9.40 -8.65 -7.56
CA LEU A 588 -7.96 -8.68 -7.26
C LEU A 588 -7.64 -8.40 -5.79
N VAL A 589 -8.49 -7.66 -5.09
CA VAL A 589 -8.32 -7.37 -3.65
C VAL A 589 -8.77 -8.55 -2.79
N GLU A 590 -9.78 -9.32 -3.23
CA GLU A 590 -10.25 -10.52 -2.52
C GLU A 590 -9.34 -11.75 -2.77
N SER A 591 -8.54 -11.76 -3.85
CA SER A 591 -7.64 -12.87 -4.18
C SER A 591 -6.23 -12.72 -3.58
N LYS A 592 -5.93 -11.64 -2.87
CA LYS A 592 -4.71 -11.41 -2.08
C LYS A 592 -5.00 -11.43 -0.58
#